data_6c3d737471cc1a0a0f44d43758388299
#
_entry.id   6c3d737471cc1a0a0f44d43758388299
#
_cell.length_a   1.000
_cell.length_b   1.000
_cell.length_c   1.000
_cell.angle_alpha   90.00
_cell.angle_beta   90.00
_cell.angle_gamma   90.00
#
_symmetry.space_group_name_H-M   'P 1'
#
loop_
_entity.id
_entity.type
_entity.pdbx_description
1 polymer ?
#
loop_
_entity_poly.entity_id
_entity_poly.type
_entity_poly.pdbx_seq_one_letter_code
_entity_poly.pdbx_strand_id
1 'polypeptide(L)'
;MSNSVSNSAAEAEDGSARLTGRARAVLLVLCGAIFLEGIDVAMLNVALPSIRADLGLSTGTLSGVVSAYVLGYGGFMLLGGRAADLLGHRRVFVASLGAFLVSSGLGGLATEGWMLLVAQFATGVAAAFMAPAGLALVTSNFPEGPARTKALGLYAGTAAGGFSLGVVAGGVLATAGWRWVFFAPVVLSALILAAALAVVRDTRGERPRGGFDLAGAFSVTGAMLALAYGVVRLEHPGEGAWATAGMFAAGLVLLGLFAAVERRSSSPLVRLGVLRSAPLVRVNVAALLFLAAFSGFQFLATLYFQEERGWSTLETGLAMLVIGVDTVLAPVLTPRLVERFGNVRVLFGGVVLAAVAYALFLPVGTDWSYAAMLPSLVLLGVSFALAYGPFTMAATDGVAPDEHGLAGGLLYTSIQFGMALGLSAVTAVGVAAGSGMDGLRAALVVPVAAAALGAAVVATGLRAPRARPDAGPATAPAARDTARMS
;
A
#
# COMPACT_ATOMS: atom_id res chain seq x y z
N MET A 1 -50.48 -22.57 2.43
CA MET A 1 -49.89 -21.21 2.39
C MET A 1 -48.46 -21.13 2.96
N SER A 2 -47.89 -22.21 3.49
CA SER A 2 -46.53 -22.22 4.08
C SER A 2 -45.37 -22.47 3.11
N ASN A 3 -45.61 -23.10 1.94
CA ASN A 3 -44.56 -23.45 0.97
C ASN A 3 -44.19 -22.32 -0.02
N SER A 4 -45.01 -21.28 -0.14
CA SER A 4 -44.71 -20.16 -1.06
C SER A 4 -43.77 -19.12 -0.46
N VAL A 5 -43.67 -19.02 0.87
CA VAL A 5 -42.78 -18.06 1.58
C VAL A 5 -41.36 -18.59 1.64
N SER A 6 -41.17 -19.93 1.75
CA SER A 6 -39.81 -20.49 1.80
C SER A 6 -39.11 -20.49 0.43
N ASN A 7 -39.87 -20.61 -0.68
CA ASN A 7 -39.31 -20.54 -2.03
C ASN A 7 -38.90 -19.12 -2.42
N SER A 8 -39.64 -18.08 -1.97
CA SER A 8 -39.29 -16.70 -2.26
C SER A 8 -38.04 -16.22 -1.48
N ALA A 9 -37.77 -16.79 -0.31
CA ALA A 9 -36.57 -16.52 0.46
C ALA A 9 -35.32 -17.18 -0.15
N ALA A 10 -35.45 -18.43 -0.65
CA ALA A 10 -34.37 -19.13 -1.33
C ALA A 10 -34.02 -18.53 -2.70
N GLU A 11 -35.03 -18.05 -3.45
CA GLU A 11 -34.82 -17.33 -4.70
C GLU A 11 -34.23 -15.91 -4.49
N ALA A 12 -34.49 -15.26 -3.35
CA ALA A 12 -33.88 -13.99 -2.97
C ALA A 12 -32.40 -14.15 -2.56
N GLU A 13 -32.01 -15.27 -1.95
CA GLU A 13 -30.60 -15.56 -1.60
C GLU A 13 -29.76 -15.94 -2.83
N ASP A 14 -30.29 -16.65 -3.80
CA ASP A 14 -29.56 -17.04 -5.02
C ASP A 14 -29.47 -15.87 -6.06
N GLY A 15 -30.44 -14.95 -6.05
CA GLY A 15 -30.44 -13.73 -6.89
C GLY A 15 -29.45 -12.65 -6.46
N SER A 16 -29.01 -12.61 -5.20
CA SER A 16 -28.19 -11.52 -4.62
C SER A 16 -26.69 -11.62 -4.96
N ALA A 17 -26.23 -12.77 -5.47
CA ALA A 17 -24.79 -13.00 -5.73
C ALA A 17 -24.36 -12.71 -7.19
N ARG A 18 -25.30 -12.45 -8.12
CA ARG A 18 -24.95 -12.19 -9.54
C ARG A 18 -24.81 -10.69 -9.79
N LEU A 19 -23.55 -10.22 -9.90
CA LEU A 19 -23.27 -8.86 -10.33
C LEU A 19 -23.88 -8.61 -11.71
N THR A 20 -24.58 -7.47 -11.88
CA THR A 20 -25.07 -7.05 -13.19
C THR A 20 -23.91 -6.86 -14.16
N GLY A 21 -24.14 -6.99 -15.46
CA GLY A 21 -23.09 -6.84 -16.49
C GLY A 21 -22.34 -5.52 -16.35
N ARG A 22 -23.05 -4.42 -16.01
CA ARG A 22 -22.44 -3.12 -15.77
C ARG A 22 -21.62 -3.08 -14.49
N ALA A 23 -22.10 -3.65 -13.38
CA ALA A 23 -21.34 -3.71 -12.13
C ALA A 23 -20.03 -4.49 -12.31
N ARG A 24 -20.04 -5.58 -13.11
CA ARG A 24 -18.81 -6.30 -13.49
C ARG A 24 -17.86 -5.43 -14.29
N ALA A 25 -18.35 -4.68 -15.26
CA ALA A 25 -17.52 -3.79 -16.09
C ALA A 25 -16.90 -2.66 -15.25
N VAL A 26 -17.66 -2.05 -14.32
CA VAL A 26 -17.12 -1.07 -13.37
C VAL A 26 -16.05 -1.71 -12.50
N LEU A 27 -16.29 -2.89 -11.93
CA LEU A 27 -15.32 -3.59 -11.10
C LEU A 27 -14.04 -3.91 -11.87
N LEU A 28 -14.14 -4.38 -13.12
CA LEU A 28 -12.98 -4.65 -13.97
C LEU A 28 -12.14 -3.40 -14.22
N VAL A 29 -12.76 -2.26 -14.46
CA VAL A 29 -12.06 -0.97 -14.63
C VAL A 29 -11.31 -0.58 -13.36
N LEU A 30 -11.97 -0.68 -12.20
CA LEU A 30 -11.38 -0.31 -10.92
C LEU A 30 -10.27 -1.29 -10.52
N CYS A 31 -10.48 -2.59 -10.73
CA CYS A 31 -9.45 -3.61 -10.57
C CYS A 31 -8.28 -3.38 -11.54
N GLY A 32 -8.55 -3.00 -12.79
CA GLY A 32 -7.51 -2.64 -13.75
C GLY A 32 -6.64 -1.50 -13.29
N ALA A 33 -7.22 -0.47 -12.67
CA ALA A 33 -6.46 0.69 -12.17
C ALA A 33 -5.55 0.33 -10.99
N ILE A 34 -6.04 -0.46 -10.01
CA ILE A 34 -5.19 -0.90 -8.89
C ILE A 34 -4.15 -1.94 -9.34
N PHE A 35 -4.46 -2.75 -10.36
CA PHE A 35 -3.51 -3.62 -11.02
C PHE A 35 -2.38 -2.83 -11.69
N LEU A 36 -2.74 -1.74 -12.41
CA LEU A 36 -1.80 -0.83 -13.04
C LEU A 36 -0.82 -0.24 -12.03
N GLU A 37 -1.30 0.17 -10.86
CA GLU A 37 -0.47 0.69 -9.78
C GLU A 37 0.52 -0.37 -9.27
N GLY A 38 0.03 -1.59 -9.00
CA GLY A 38 0.87 -2.69 -8.54
C GLY A 38 1.93 -3.11 -9.55
N ILE A 39 1.56 -3.21 -10.83
CA ILE A 39 2.47 -3.63 -11.90
C ILE A 39 3.55 -2.58 -12.15
N ASP A 40 3.21 -1.29 -12.15
CA ASP A 40 4.13 -0.17 -12.39
C ASP A 40 5.28 -0.15 -11.37
N VAL A 41 4.94 -0.23 -10.08
CA VAL A 41 5.92 -0.26 -8.99
C VAL A 41 6.83 -1.48 -9.10
N ALA A 42 6.28 -2.66 -9.37
CA ALA A 42 7.04 -3.89 -9.43
C ALA A 42 7.97 -3.96 -10.66
N MET A 43 7.49 -3.54 -11.82
CA MET A 43 8.26 -3.51 -13.06
C MET A 43 9.47 -2.58 -12.96
N LEU A 44 9.27 -1.39 -12.36
CA LEU A 44 10.36 -0.44 -12.17
C LEU A 44 11.49 -1.05 -11.32
N ASN A 45 11.15 -1.67 -10.18
CA ASN A 45 12.15 -2.25 -9.28
C ASN A 45 13.06 -3.26 -9.98
N VAL A 46 12.51 -4.10 -10.85
CA VAL A 46 13.27 -5.11 -11.61
C VAL A 46 14.15 -4.46 -12.69
N ALA A 47 13.71 -3.34 -13.28
CA ALA A 47 14.42 -2.66 -14.36
C ALA A 47 15.52 -1.68 -13.88
N LEU A 48 15.59 -1.37 -12.58
CA LEU A 48 16.52 -0.38 -12.03
C LEU A 48 17.99 -0.55 -12.49
N PRO A 49 18.59 -1.73 -12.46
CA PRO A 49 19.96 -1.89 -12.91
C PRO A 49 20.13 -1.60 -14.41
N SER A 50 19.17 -1.98 -15.25
CA SER A 50 19.18 -1.67 -16.68
C SER A 50 19.09 -0.16 -16.95
N ILE A 51 18.26 0.55 -16.19
CA ILE A 51 18.14 2.02 -16.22
C ILE A 51 19.47 2.66 -15.80
N ARG A 52 20.09 2.14 -14.73
CA ARG A 52 21.38 2.60 -14.24
C ARG A 52 22.47 2.47 -15.30
N ALA A 53 22.54 1.32 -15.97
CA ALA A 53 23.53 1.04 -17.00
C ALA A 53 23.39 1.95 -18.23
N ASP A 54 22.15 2.23 -18.67
CA ASP A 54 21.86 3.05 -19.87
C ASP A 54 22.07 4.55 -19.61
N LEU A 55 21.67 5.04 -18.44
CA LEU A 55 21.75 6.47 -18.08
C LEU A 55 22.95 6.85 -17.21
N GLY A 56 23.80 5.89 -16.83
CA GLY A 56 24.99 6.13 -16.01
C GLY A 56 24.68 6.64 -14.60
N LEU A 57 23.56 6.20 -13.99
CA LEU A 57 23.10 6.73 -12.71
C LEU A 57 23.91 6.20 -11.53
N SER A 58 24.11 7.01 -10.52
CA SER A 58 24.61 6.55 -9.21
C SER A 58 23.57 5.70 -8.49
N THR A 59 23.99 4.88 -7.54
CA THR A 59 23.07 4.08 -6.69
C THR A 59 22.09 4.98 -5.94
N GLY A 60 22.56 6.14 -5.44
CA GLY A 60 21.71 7.11 -4.77
C GLY A 60 20.66 7.74 -5.69
N THR A 61 21.00 8.09 -6.94
CA THR A 61 20.02 8.59 -7.91
C THR A 61 19.01 7.50 -8.25
N LEU A 62 19.44 6.25 -8.34
CA LEU A 62 18.60 5.11 -8.65
C LEU A 62 17.55 4.87 -7.55
N SER A 63 17.96 4.86 -6.27
CA SER A 63 17.03 4.78 -5.14
C SER A 63 16.10 5.99 -5.09
N GLY A 64 16.63 7.16 -5.44
CA GLY A 64 15.85 8.40 -5.58
C GLY A 64 14.69 8.29 -6.57
N VAL A 65 14.86 7.55 -7.68
CA VAL A 65 13.79 7.33 -8.67
C VAL A 65 12.60 6.59 -8.04
N VAL A 66 12.86 5.54 -7.27
CA VAL A 66 11.81 4.81 -6.54
C VAL A 66 11.21 5.68 -5.43
N SER A 67 12.07 6.35 -4.66
CA SER A 67 11.66 7.22 -3.57
C SER A 67 10.79 8.38 -4.05
N ALA A 68 11.04 8.92 -5.25
CA ALA A 68 10.24 10.00 -5.83
C ALA A 68 8.77 9.59 -6.03
N TYR A 69 8.50 8.37 -6.50
CA TYR A 69 7.15 7.84 -6.59
C TYR A 69 6.48 7.77 -5.20
N VAL A 70 7.18 7.19 -4.25
CA VAL A 70 6.67 7.02 -2.88
C VAL A 70 6.43 8.35 -2.20
N LEU A 71 7.30 9.35 -2.44
CA LEU A 71 7.13 10.73 -1.99
C LEU A 71 5.85 11.37 -2.54
N GLY A 72 5.65 11.26 -3.86
CA GLY A 72 4.45 11.76 -4.51
C GLY A 72 3.20 11.06 -3.98
N TYR A 73 3.24 9.73 -3.87
CA TYR A 73 2.12 8.93 -3.39
C TYR A 73 1.79 9.24 -1.92
N GLY A 74 2.73 9.07 -1.02
CA GLY A 74 2.52 9.25 0.42
C GLY A 74 2.21 10.69 0.80
N GLY A 75 2.87 11.66 0.14
CA GLY A 75 2.67 13.09 0.42
C GLY A 75 1.29 13.60 0.04
N PHE A 76 0.71 13.07 -1.04
CA PHE A 76 -0.56 13.60 -1.59
C PHE A 76 -1.78 12.70 -1.32
N MET A 77 -1.62 11.53 -0.71
CA MET A 77 -2.72 10.57 -0.56
C MET A 77 -3.91 11.11 0.26
N LEU A 78 -3.65 11.79 1.38
CA LEU A 78 -4.71 12.40 2.19
C LEU A 78 -5.44 13.51 1.41
N LEU A 79 -4.68 14.31 0.65
CA LEU A 79 -5.25 15.32 -0.23
C LEU A 79 -6.07 14.68 -1.36
N GLY A 80 -5.58 13.59 -1.94
CA GLY A 80 -6.27 12.82 -2.99
C GLY A 80 -7.60 12.28 -2.52
N GLY A 81 -7.66 11.68 -1.32
CA GLY A 81 -8.91 11.21 -0.71
C GLY A 81 -9.90 12.36 -0.53
N ARG A 82 -9.47 13.47 0.05
CA ARG A 82 -10.34 14.63 0.25
C ARG A 82 -10.81 15.28 -1.05
N ALA A 83 -9.93 15.36 -2.05
CA ALA A 83 -10.29 15.85 -3.37
C ALA A 83 -11.35 14.95 -4.04
N ALA A 84 -11.23 13.62 -3.88
CA ALA A 84 -12.22 12.68 -4.39
C ALA A 84 -13.62 12.92 -3.78
N ASP A 85 -13.68 13.17 -2.47
CA ASP A 85 -14.93 13.46 -1.77
C ASP A 85 -15.58 14.78 -2.25
N LEU A 86 -14.78 15.82 -2.46
CA LEU A 86 -15.27 17.17 -2.78
C LEU A 86 -15.57 17.38 -4.27
N LEU A 87 -14.67 16.89 -5.13
CA LEU A 87 -14.75 17.10 -6.59
C LEU A 87 -15.54 15.99 -7.29
N GLY A 88 -15.79 14.87 -6.59
CA GLY A 88 -16.47 13.68 -7.09
C GLY A 88 -15.49 12.59 -7.50
N HIS A 89 -15.76 11.38 -6.99
CA HIS A 89 -14.87 10.22 -7.12
C HIS A 89 -14.53 9.89 -8.59
N ARG A 90 -15.53 9.93 -9.49
CA ARG A 90 -15.30 9.67 -10.92
C ARG A 90 -14.38 10.69 -11.57
N ARG A 91 -14.57 11.97 -11.28
CA ARG A 91 -13.78 13.04 -11.91
C ARG A 91 -12.31 12.95 -11.50
N VAL A 92 -12.08 12.77 -10.19
CA VAL A 92 -10.73 12.60 -9.64
C VAL A 92 -10.09 11.34 -10.19
N PHE A 93 -10.80 10.21 -10.22
CA PHE A 93 -10.30 8.94 -10.75
C PHE A 93 -9.88 9.05 -12.23
N VAL A 94 -10.71 9.63 -13.09
CA VAL A 94 -10.42 9.80 -14.52
C VAL A 94 -9.26 10.79 -14.75
N ALA A 95 -9.25 11.90 -14.01
CA ALA A 95 -8.17 12.90 -14.13
C ALA A 95 -6.82 12.34 -13.67
N SER A 96 -6.80 11.62 -12.55
CA SER A 96 -5.58 10.99 -12.03
C SER A 96 -5.07 9.87 -12.93
N LEU A 97 -5.96 9.06 -13.51
CA LEU A 97 -5.56 8.05 -14.49
C LEU A 97 -4.97 8.66 -15.77
N GLY A 98 -5.51 9.80 -16.23
CA GLY A 98 -4.93 10.58 -17.32
C GLY A 98 -3.56 11.18 -16.96
N ALA A 99 -3.41 11.70 -15.75
CA ALA A 99 -2.14 12.19 -15.24
C ALA A 99 -1.10 11.07 -15.13
N PHE A 100 -1.50 9.88 -14.63
CA PHE A 100 -0.65 8.69 -14.57
C PHE A 100 -0.14 8.28 -15.96
N LEU A 101 -1.03 8.24 -16.96
CA LEU A 101 -0.68 7.95 -18.35
C LEU A 101 0.39 8.90 -18.87
N VAL A 102 0.20 10.21 -18.68
CA VAL A 102 1.14 11.23 -19.18
C VAL A 102 2.47 11.14 -18.46
N SER A 103 2.47 11.03 -17.13
CA SER A 103 3.71 10.99 -16.34
C SER A 103 4.50 9.71 -16.59
N SER A 104 3.85 8.56 -16.73
CA SER A 104 4.52 7.31 -17.12
C SER A 104 5.11 7.43 -18.53
N GLY A 105 4.39 8.02 -19.49
CA GLY A 105 4.91 8.29 -20.83
C GLY A 105 6.17 9.17 -20.82
N LEU A 106 6.19 10.22 -19.99
CA LEU A 106 7.38 11.07 -19.80
C LEU A 106 8.56 10.27 -19.22
N GLY A 107 8.30 9.34 -18.31
CA GLY A 107 9.32 8.42 -17.77
C GLY A 107 9.96 7.56 -18.85
N GLY A 108 9.17 7.04 -19.79
CA GLY A 108 9.66 6.25 -20.93
C GLY A 108 10.49 7.06 -21.94
N LEU A 109 10.29 8.38 -22.00
CA LEU A 109 11.02 9.31 -22.85
C LEU A 109 12.26 9.92 -22.17
N ALA A 110 12.52 9.57 -20.91
CA ALA A 110 13.62 10.15 -20.14
C ALA A 110 14.99 9.81 -20.74
N THR A 111 15.85 10.82 -20.82
CA THR A 111 17.26 10.74 -21.26
C THR A 111 18.24 11.04 -20.12
N GLU A 112 17.74 11.57 -19.00
CA GLU A 112 18.52 11.95 -17.84
C GLU A 112 17.82 11.53 -16.54
N GLY A 113 18.58 11.31 -15.47
CA GLY A 113 18.05 10.84 -14.19
C GLY A 113 17.01 11.77 -13.56
N TRP A 114 17.21 13.09 -13.66
CA TRP A 114 16.24 14.06 -13.10
C TRP A 114 14.86 13.98 -13.77
N MET A 115 14.81 13.63 -15.08
CA MET A 115 13.54 13.44 -15.78
C MET A 115 12.77 12.26 -15.21
N LEU A 116 13.46 11.16 -14.89
CA LEU A 116 12.87 10.01 -14.21
C LEU A 116 12.36 10.36 -12.80
N LEU A 117 13.13 11.16 -12.04
CA LEU A 117 12.70 11.62 -10.72
C LEU A 117 11.40 12.42 -10.81
N VAL A 118 11.30 13.37 -11.73
CA VAL A 118 10.09 14.19 -11.94
C VAL A 118 8.93 13.35 -12.42
N ALA A 119 9.16 12.46 -13.40
CA ALA A 119 8.13 11.58 -13.95
C ALA A 119 7.58 10.65 -12.87
N GLN A 120 8.45 10.03 -12.07
CA GLN A 120 8.04 9.14 -10.99
C GLN A 120 7.34 9.86 -9.85
N PHE A 121 7.79 11.05 -9.49
CA PHE A 121 7.07 11.88 -8.53
C PHE A 121 5.65 12.20 -9.02
N ALA A 122 5.50 12.64 -10.28
CA ALA A 122 4.20 12.92 -10.86
C ALA A 122 3.30 11.69 -10.97
N THR A 123 3.89 10.51 -11.29
CA THR A 123 3.18 9.22 -11.32
C THR A 123 2.69 8.85 -9.91
N GLY A 124 3.53 9.04 -8.88
CA GLY A 124 3.15 8.84 -7.48
C GLY A 124 2.02 9.77 -7.03
N VAL A 125 2.07 11.06 -7.39
CA VAL A 125 0.97 12.01 -7.14
C VAL A 125 -0.31 11.53 -7.83
N ALA A 126 -0.24 11.13 -9.09
CA ALA A 126 -1.42 10.62 -9.82
C ALA A 126 -2.02 9.40 -9.13
N ALA A 127 -1.19 8.44 -8.69
CA ALA A 127 -1.62 7.26 -7.95
C ALA A 127 -2.25 7.61 -6.60
N ALA A 128 -1.72 8.63 -5.89
CA ALA A 128 -2.27 9.13 -4.63
C ALA A 128 -3.70 9.65 -4.72
N PHE A 129 -4.10 10.15 -5.87
CA PHE A 129 -5.49 10.57 -6.14
C PHE A 129 -6.32 9.41 -6.69
N MET A 130 -5.71 8.51 -7.47
CA MET A 130 -6.39 7.39 -8.12
C MET A 130 -6.87 6.33 -7.12
N ALA A 131 -6.03 5.91 -6.19
CA ALA A 131 -6.32 4.83 -5.26
C ALA A 131 -7.52 5.11 -4.35
N PRO A 132 -7.60 6.23 -3.59
CA PRO A 132 -8.76 6.51 -2.76
C PRO A 132 -10.03 6.75 -3.57
N ALA A 133 -9.93 7.40 -4.74
CA ALA A 133 -11.07 7.59 -5.64
C ALA A 133 -11.59 6.25 -6.19
N GLY A 134 -10.69 5.33 -6.53
CA GLY A 134 -11.01 3.96 -6.97
C GLY A 134 -11.73 3.16 -5.89
N LEU A 135 -11.20 3.17 -4.66
CA LEU A 135 -11.80 2.48 -3.52
C LEU A 135 -13.21 3.04 -3.20
N ALA A 136 -13.36 4.38 -3.21
CA ALA A 136 -14.65 5.04 -3.00
C ALA A 136 -15.65 4.68 -4.12
N LEU A 137 -15.21 4.53 -5.37
CA LEU A 137 -16.05 4.04 -6.47
C LEU A 137 -16.45 2.58 -6.27
N VAL A 138 -15.60 1.71 -5.72
CA VAL A 138 -16.00 0.35 -5.35
C VAL A 138 -17.10 0.40 -4.30
N THR A 139 -16.90 1.11 -3.21
CA THR A 139 -17.87 1.16 -2.10
C THR A 139 -19.20 1.81 -2.47
N SER A 140 -19.20 2.79 -3.38
CA SER A 140 -20.41 3.49 -3.84
C SER A 140 -21.18 2.73 -4.94
N ASN A 141 -20.54 1.87 -5.72
CA ASN A 141 -21.21 1.10 -6.78
C ASN A 141 -21.71 -0.27 -6.31
N PHE A 142 -21.29 -0.75 -5.13
CA PHE A 142 -21.69 -2.03 -4.57
C PHE A 142 -22.40 -1.81 -3.23
N PRO A 143 -23.67 -2.29 -3.09
CA PRO A 143 -24.42 -2.17 -1.83
C PRO A 143 -23.74 -2.97 -0.72
N GLU A 144 -23.99 -2.55 0.52
CA GLU A 144 -23.49 -3.26 1.71
C GLU A 144 -23.94 -4.72 1.72
N GLY A 145 -23.02 -5.59 2.16
CA GLY A 145 -23.26 -7.02 2.22
C GLY A 145 -22.30 -7.84 1.35
N PRO A 146 -22.65 -9.09 1.01
CA PRO A 146 -21.76 -10.03 0.33
C PRO A 146 -21.20 -9.53 -1.00
N ALA A 147 -21.96 -8.75 -1.76
CA ALA A 147 -21.53 -8.17 -3.03
C ALA A 147 -20.36 -7.19 -2.87
N ARG A 148 -20.43 -6.28 -1.88
CA ARG A 148 -19.35 -5.33 -1.55
C ARG A 148 -18.11 -6.06 -1.04
N THR A 149 -18.30 -7.03 -0.13
CA THR A 149 -17.19 -7.84 0.40
C THR A 149 -16.45 -8.56 -0.72
N LYS A 150 -17.20 -9.16 -1.66
CA LYS A 150 -16.62 -9.82 -2.83
C LYS A 150 -15.88 -8.83 -3.75
N ALA A 151 -16.46 -7.65 -4.00
CA ALA A 151 -15.85 -6.62 -4.84
C ALA A 151 -14.55 -6.08 -4.22
N LEU A 152 -14.54 -5.81 -2.93
CA LEU A 152 -13.35 -5.37 -2.19
C LEU A 152 -12.27 -6.47 -2.15
N GLY A 153 -12.67 -7.73 -1.96
CA GLY A 153 -11.75 -8.86 -2.03
C GLY A 153 -11.09 -9.02 -3.39
N LEU A 154 -11.86 -8.88 -4.49
CA LEU A 154 -11.32 -8.90 -5.85
C LEU A 154 -10.39 -7.70 -6.11
N TYR A 155 -10.78 -6.50 -5.65
CA TYR A 155 -9.97 -5.29 -5.78
C TYR A 155 -8.62 -5.44 -5.08
N ALA A 156 -8.61 -5.88 -3.82
CA ALA A 156 -7.39 -6.12 -3.05
C ALA A 156 -6.53 -7.24 -3.64
N GLY A 157 -7.14 -8.37 -4.03
CA GLY A 157 -6.44 -9.48 -4.68
C GLY A 157 -5.82 -9.09 -6.02
N THR A 158 -6.47 -8.19 -6.77
CA THR A 158 -5.95 -7.68 -8.04
C THR A 158 -4.73 -6.78 -7.83
N ALA A 159 -4.69 -5.99 -6.73
CA ALA A 159 -3.52 -5.19 -6.36
C ALA A 159 -2.29 -6.08 -6.13
N ALA A 160 -2.44 -7.14 -5.32
CA ALA A 160 -1.38 -8.10 -5.05
C ALA A 160 -0.94 -8.85 -6.33
N GLY A 161 -1.92 -9.28 -7.15
CA GLY A 161 -1.65 -9.92 -8.45
C GLY A 161 -0.91 -9.00 -9.42
N GLY A 162 -1.24 -7.71 -9.43
CA GLY A 162 -0.55 -6.70 -10.23
C GLY A 162 0.93 -6.60 -9.87
N PHE A 163 1.23 -6.56 -8.58
CA PHE A 163 2.61 -6.53 -8.11
C PHE A 163 3.40 -7.79 -8.52
N SER A 164 2.84 -8.98 -8.27
CA SER A 164 3.51 -10.24 -8.60
C SER A 164 3.73 -10.43 -10.11
N LEU A 165 2.72 -10.10 -10.93
CA LEU A 165 2.85 -10.13 -12.38
C LEU A 165 3.79 -9.03 -12.89
N GLY A 166 3.86 -7.89 -12.22
CA GLY A 166 4.74 -6.78 -12.53
C GLY A 166 6.21 -7.15 -12.46
N VAL A 167 6.60 -7.97 -11.47
CA VAL A 167 7.98 -8.47 -11.35
C VAL A 167 8.37 -9.26 -12.60
N VAL A 168 7.51 -10.15 -13.09
CA VAL A 168 7.76 -10.94 -14.30
C VAL A 168 7.70 -10.08 -15.55
N ALA A 169 6.65 -9.25 -15.67
CA ALA A 169 6.49 -8.35 -16.82
C ALA A 169 7.67 -7.39 -16.93
N GLY A 170 8.16 -6.85 -15.80
CA GLY A 170 9.35 -6.01 -15.75
C GLY A 170 10.59 -6.74 -16.27
N GLY A 171 10.79 -8.00 -15.86
CA GLY A 171 11.86 -8.84 -16.37
C GLY A 171 11.78 -9.05 -17.88
N VAL A 172 10.61 -9.42 -18.40
CA VAL A 172 10.39 -9.65 -19.83
C VAL A 172 10.53 -8.36 -20.64
N LEU A 173 9.90 -7.29 -20.22
CA LEU A 173 9.92 -6.03 -20.97
C LEU A 173 11.30 -5.36 -20.97
N ALA A 174 12.05 -5.49 -19.88
CA ALA A 174 13.42 -4.96 -19.82
C ALA A 174 14.37 -5.64 -20.81
N THR A 175 14.09 -6.88 -21.27
CA THR A 175 14.86 -7.52 -22.34
C THR A 175 14.70 -6.81 -23.70
N ALA A 176 13.55 -6.21 -23.94
CA ALA A 176 13.29 -5.39 -25.13
C ALA A 176 13.74 -3.93 -24.97
N GLY A 177 14.11 -3.56 -23.75
CA GLY A 177 14.58 -2.23 -23.36
C GLY A 177 13.80 -1.71 -22.15
N TRP A 178 14.50 -1.12 -21.17
CA TRP A 178 13.91 -0.64 -19.92
C TRP A 178 12.77 0.39 -20.12
N ARG A 179 12.77 1.12 -21.23
CA ARG A 179 11.72 2.11 -21.58
C ARG A 179 10.34 1.48 -21.69
N TRP A 180 10.25 0.19 -22.06
CA TRP A 180 8.99 -0.54 -22.12
C TRP A 180 8.34 -0.74 -20.74
N VAL A 181 9.12 -0.68 -19.67
CA VAL A 181 8.60 -0.70 -18.29
C VAL A 181 7.68 0.50 -18.02
N PHE A 182 7.91 1.61 -18.71
CA PHE A 182 7.06 2.81 -18.66
C PHE A 182 5.97 2.81 -19.75
N PHE A 183 6.29 2.38 -20.98
CA PHE A 183 5.31 2.41 -22.07
C PHE A 183 4.21 1.35 -21.93
N ALA A 184 4.47 0.20 -21.33
CA ALA A 184 3.43 -0.79 -21.09
C ALA A 184 2.32 -0.26 -20.14
N PRO A 185 2.64 0.37 -18.99
CA PRO A 185 1.66 1.10 -18.19
C PRO A 185 0.90 2.20 -18.96
N VAL A 186 1.53 2.89 -19.92
CA VAL A 186 0.84 3.88 -20.77
C VAL A 186 -0.26 3.21 -21.58
N VAL A 187 0.03 2.10 -22.26
CA VAL A 187 -0.96 1.38 -23.05
C VAL A 187 -2.09 0.88 -22.15
N LEU A 188 -1.76 0.28 -21.02
CA LEU A 188 -2.74 -0.25 -20.07
C LEU A 188 -3.60 0.87 -19.48
N SER A 189 -3.00 1.99 -19.06
CA SER A 189 -3.74 3.15 -18.54
C SER A 189 -4.65 3.79 -19.58
N ALA A 190 -4.24 3.85 -20.85
CA ALA A 190 -5.08 4.33 -21.95
C ALA A 190 -6.33 3.45 -22.15
N LEU A 191 -6.16 2.14 -22.12
CA LEU A 191 -7.29 1.18 -22.22
C LEU A 191 -8.24 1.31 -21.02
N ILE A 192 -7.70 1.39 -19.79
CA ILE A 192 -8.49 1.57 -18.57
C ILE A 192 -9.21 2.92 -18.60
N LEU A 193 -8.54 3.99 -19.04
CA LEU A 193 -9.12 5.34 -19.17
C LEU A 193 -10.30 5.36 -20.15
N ALA A 194 -10.13 4.76 -21.31
CA ALA A 194 -11.21 4.64 -22.31
C ALA A 194 -12.40 3.87 -21.74
N ALA A 195 -12.15 2.74 -21.07
CA ALA A 195 -13.18 1.96 -20.41
C ALA A 195 -13.83 2.72 -19.24
N ALA A 196 -13.06 3.46 -18.42
CA ALA A 196 -13.57 4.27 -17.32
C ALA A 196 -14.53 5.36 -17.82
N LEU A 197 -14.17 6.05 -18.90
CA LEU A 197 -15.01 7.08 -19.51
C LEU A 197 -16.35 6.52 -20.01
N ALA A 198 -16.34 5.29 -20.53
CA ALA A 198 -17.54 4.64 -21.08
C ALA A 198 -18.45 4.06 -19.98
N VAL A 199 -17.88 3.44 -18.93
CA VAL A 199 -18.62 2.57 -18.00
C VAL A 199 -18.87 3.22 -16.64
N VAL A 200 -17.90 3.96 -16.08
CA VAL A 200 -18.00 4.58 -14.77
C VAL A 200 -18.88 5.83 -14.88
N ARG A 201 -19.99 5.84 -14.17
CA ARG A 201 -20.87 7.03 -14.09
C ARG A 201 -20.60 7.80 -12.80
N ASP A 202 -20.92 9.09 -12.84
CA ASP A 202 -20.93 9.94 -11.63
C ASP A 202 -22.05 9.42 -10.71
N THR A 203 -21.70 8.74 -9.65
CA THR A 203 -22.64 8.48 -8.56
C THR A 203 -22.75 9.78 -7.79
N ARG A 204 -23.87 10.49 -7.95
CA ARG A 204 -24.21 11.68 -7.17
C ARG A 204 -24.47 11.23 -5.72
N GLY A 205 -23.40 11.02 -4.96
CA GLY A 205 -23.50 11.03 -3.50
C GLY A 205 -23.82 12.44 -3.02
N GLU A 206 -24.52 12.57 -1.91
CA GLU A 206 -24.65 13.86 -1.25
C GLU A 206 -23.26 14.46 -1.05
N ARG A 207 -23.05 15.66 -1.59
CA ARG A 207 -21.77 16.37 -1.41
C ARG A 207 -21.59 16.57 0.10
N PRO A 208 -20.48 16.13 0.68
CA PRO A 208 -20.23 16.38 2.09
C PRO A 208 -20.35 17.88 2.36
N ARG A 209 -21.19 18.26 3.33
CA ARG A 209 -21.32 19.63 3.80
C ARG A 209 -20.06 20.02 4.58
N GLY A 210 -19.01 20.45 3.89
CA GLY A 210 -17.78 20.87 4.54
C GLY A 210 -16.86 21.58 3.55
N GLY A 211 -16.12 22.58 4.01
CA GLY A 211 -15.13 23.30 3.22
C GLY A 211 -13.90 22.44 2.93
N PHE A 212 -13.08 22.92 2.00
CA PHE A 212 -11.77 22.36 1.73
C PHE A 212 -10.82 22.89 2.80
N ASP A 213 -10.34 22.05 3.71
CA ASP A 213 -9.27 22.43 4.64
C ASP A 213 -7.94 22.50 3.90
N LEU A 214 -7.76 23.59 3.13
CA LEU A 214 -6.53 23.82 2.39
C LEU A 214 -5.31 23.91 3.30
N ALA A 215 -5.47 24.54 4.48
CA ALA A 215 -4.38 24.71 5.42
C ALA A 215 -3.92 23.38 6.00
N GLY A 216 -4.87 22.51 6.39
CA GLY A 216 -4.60 21.14 6.80
C GLY A 216 -3.95 20.32 5.68
N ALA A 217 -4.51 20.40 4.47
CA ALA A 217 -3.99 19.67 3.30
C ALA A 217 -2.54 20.07 2.95
N PHE A 218 -2.27 21.38 2.85
CA PHE A 218 -0.90 21.86 2.54
C PHE A 218 0.10 21.56 3.66
N SER A 219 -0.33 21.69 4.93
CA SER A 219 0.57 21.42 6.06
C SER A 219 0.92 19.94 6.18
N VAL A 220 -0.04 19.01 6.02
CA VAL A 220 0.25 17.58 6.06
C VAL A 220 1.07 17.13 4.85
N THR A 221 0.72 17.59 3.64
CA THR A 221 1.48 17.27 2.42
C THR A 221 2.92 17.80 2.53
N GLY A 222 3.10 19.05 2.94
CA GLY A 222 4.42 19.62 3.16
C GLY A 222 5.22 18.88 4.23
N ALA A 223 4.57 18.48 5.34
CA ALA A 223 5.20 17.68 6.38
C ALA A 223 5.68 16.33 5.85
N MET A 224 4.81 15.65 5.10
CA MET A 224 5.11 14.33 4.52
C MET A 224 6.27 14.43 3.51
N LEU A 225 6.23 15.43 2.62
CA LEU A 225 7.32 15.67 1.67
C LEU A 225 8.65 16.00 2.36
N ALA A 226 8.63 16.86 3.40
CA ALA A 226 9.83 17.22 4.14
C ALA A 226 10.43 16.02 4.87
N LEU A 227 9.60 15.21 5.54
CA LEU A 227 10.05 14.01 6.25
C LEU A 227 10.62 12.97 5.29
N ALA A 228 9.90 12.70 4.20
CA ALA A 228 10.31 11.69 3.24
C ALA A 228 11.58 12.15 2.48
N TYR A 229 11.70 13.42 2.12
CA TYR A 229 12.93 13.95 1.54
C TYR A 229 14.11 13.94 2.54
N GLY A 230 13.83 14.22 3.83
CA GLY A 230 14.82 14.06 4.90
C GLY A 230 15.37 12.63 4.99
N VAL A 231 14.50 11.62 4.78
CA VAL A 231 14.90 10.21 4.73
C VAL A 231 15.77 9.92 3.51
N VAL A 232 15.37 10.37 2.31
CA VAL A 232 16.16 10.20 1.09
C VAL A 232 17.55 10.83 1.23
N ARG A 233 17.67 11.97 1.92
CA ARG A 233 18.97 12.60 2.19
C ARG A 233 19.90 11.82 3.12
N LEU A 234 19.40 10.88 3.90
CA LEU A 234 20.25 9.98 4.69
C LEU A 234 21.12 9.06 3.82
N GLU A 235 20.75 8.87 2.56
CA GLU A 235 21.54 8.13 1.59
C GLU A 235 22.80 8.87 1.13
N HIS A 236 22.90 10.18 1.39
CA HIS A 236 23.98 11.06 0.97
C HIS A 236 24.63 11.75 2.17
N PRO A 237 25.34 11.04 3.05
CA PRO A 237 25.85 11.58 4.31
C PRO A 237 26.88 12.71 4.11
N GLY A 238 27.46 12.87 2.91
CA GLY A 238 28.43 13.93 2.59
C GLY A 238 27.82 15.29 2.28
N GLU A 239 26.50 15.38 2.02
CA GLU A 239 25.85 16.63 1.56
C GLU A 239 25.28 17.52 2.68
N GLY A 240 25.80 17.43 3.90
CA GLY A 240 25.48 18.30 5.02
C GLY A 240 24.36 17.75 5.92
N ALA A 241 24.77 17.20 7.07
CA ALA A 241 23.87 16.72 8.13
C ALA A 241 22.84 17.77 8.57
N TRP A 242 23.19 19.05 8.51
CA TRP A 242 22.31 20.16 8.84
C TRP A 242 21.10 20.28 7.93
N ALA A 243 21.25 20.04 6.62
CA ALA A 243 20.13 20.09 5.70
C ALA A 243 19.18 18.91 5.94
N THR A 244 19.69 17.72 6.23
CA THR A 244 18.89 16.55 6.61
C THR A 244 18.15 16.78 7.93
N ALA A 245 18.84 17.28 8.96
CA ALA A 245 18.21 17.66 10.22
C ALA A 245 17.16 18.79 10.03
N GLY A 246 17.44 19.76 9.15
CA GLY A 246 16.50 20.81 8.77
C GLY A 246 15.23 20.29 8.12
N MET A 247 15.32 19.26 7.24
CA MET A 247 14.15 18.63 6.64
C MET A 247 13.30 17.89 7.67
N PHE A 248 13.91 17.14 8.59
CA PHE A 248 13.19 16.52 9.69
C PHE A 248 12.54 17.54 10.62
N ALA A 249 13.26 18.60 10.98
CA ALA A 249 12.71 19.68 11.81
C ALA A 249 11.54 20.38 11.10
N ALA A 250 11.67 20.73 9.82
CA ALA A 250 10.60 21.30 9.02
C ALA A 250 9.37 20.38 8.96
N GLY A 251 9.58 19.08 8.72
CA GLY A 251 8.52 18.09 8.72
C GLY A 251 7.78 18.00 10.05
N LEU A 252 8.51 17.97 11.17
CA LEU A 252 7.92 17.94 12.51
C LEU A 252 7.15 19.23 12.85
N VAL A 253 7.69 20.40 12.47
CA VAL A 253 7.03 21.70 12.65
C VAL A 253 5.73 21.74 11.83
N LEU A 254 5.75 21.27 10.58
CA LEU A 254 4.56 21.20 9.71
C LEU A 254 3.54 20.20 10.23
N LEU A 255 3.96 19.07 10.83
CA LEU A 255 3.03 18.15 11.53
C LEU A 255 2.41 18.80 12.76
N GLY A 256 3.17 19.57 13.52
CA GLY A 256 2.65 20.36 14.64
C GLY A 256 1.66 21.42 14.19
N LEU A 257 1.95 22.12 13.08
CA LEU A 257 1.04 23.07 12.45
C LEU A 257 -0.23 22.37 11.94
N PHE A 258 -0.11 21.23 11.25
CA PHE A 258 -1.22 20.41 10.84
C PHE A 258 -2.13 20.05 12.03
N ALA A 259 -1.53 19.54 13.12
CA ALA A 259 -2.30 19.19 14.31
C ALA A 259 -2.98 20.42 14.96
N ALA A 260 -2.38 21.60 14.88
CA ALA A 260 -2.98 22.85 15.38
C ALA A 260 -4.13 23.33 14.49
N VAL A 261 -3.98 23.22 13.17
CA VAL A 261 -5.04 23.56 12.18
C VAL A 261 -6.22 22.62 12.34
N GLU A 262 -5.98 21.30 12.37
CA GLU A 262 -7.04 20.27 12.50
C GLU A 262 -7.86 20.43 13.79
N ARG A 263 -7.24 20.84 14.89
CA ARG A 263 -7.97 21.11 16.14
C ARG A 263 -8.92 22.31 16.07
N ARG A 264 -8.68 23.22 15.13
CA ARG A 264 -9.46 24.44 14.94
C ARG A 264 -10.37 24.41 13.72
N SER A 265 -10.17 23.44 12.83
CA SER A 265 -10.93 23.30 11.60
C SER A 265 -12.37 22.86 11.91
N SER A 266 -13.33 23.53 11.29
CA SER A 266 -14.75 23.10 11.32
C SER A 266 -15.02 21.87 10.45
N SER A 267 -14.10 21.53 9.54
CA SER A 267 -14.17 20.38 8.63
C SER A 267 -12.81 19.71 8.53
N PRO A 268 -12.31 19.07 9.63
CA PRO A 268 -10.98 18.53 9.68
C PRO A 268 -10.79 17.42 8.64
N LEU A 269 -9.59 17.35 8.04
CA LEU A 269 -9.17 16.26 7.16
C LEU A 269 -9.03 14.94 7.93
N VAL A 270 -8.47 15.06 9.14
CA VAL A 270 -8.20 13.93 10.03
C VAL A 270 -8.77 14.26 11.41
N ARG A 271 -9.76 13.50 11.86
CA ARG A 271 -10.19 13.57 13.25
C ARG A 271 -9.08 13.02 14.15
N LEU A 272 -8.27 13.92 14.74
CA LEU A 272 -7.11 13.54 15.56
C LEU A 272 -7.43 12.60 16.73
N GLY A 273 -8.73 12.48 17.09
CA GLY A 273 -9.23 11.50 18.05
C GLY A 273 -8.90 10.05 17.65
N VAL A 274 -8.91 9.73 16.36
CA VAL A 274 -8.62 8.41 15.81
C VAL A 274 -7.18 7.99 16.13
N LEU A 275 -6.23 8.94 16.13
CA LEU A 275 -4.82 8.69 16.49
C LEU A 275 -4.60 8.37 17.98
N ARG A 276 -5.62 8.53 18.83
CA ARG A 276 -5.57 8.08 20.24
C ARG A 276 -5.85 6.59 20.39
N SER A 277 -6.34 5.93 19.35
CA SER A 277 -6.56 4.48 19.34
C SER A 277 -5.21 3.76 19.33
N ALA A 278 -4.80 3.20 20.45
CA ALA A 278 -3.56 2.44 20.56
C ALA A 278 -3.50 1.23 19.58
N PRO A 279 -4.61 0.49 19.31
CA PRO A 279 -4.63 -0.52 18.26
C PRO A 279 -4.30 0.03 16.89
N LEU A 280 -4.91 1.16 16.47
CA LEU A 280 -4.69 1.77 15.17
C LEU A 280 -3.23 2.25 15.01
N VAL A 281 -2.68 2.95 16.00
CA VAL A 281 -1.28 3.38 15.97
C VAL A 281 -0.34 2.18 15.87
N ARG A 282 -0.58 1.13 16.63
CA ARG A 282 0.20 -0.12 16.60
C ARG A 282 0.20 -0.75 15.22
N VAL A 283 -0.96 -0.85 14.59
CA VAL A 283 -1.11 -1.43 13.24
C VAL A 283 -0.35 -0.60 12.21
N ASN A 284 -0.47 0.73 12.27
CA ASN A 284 0.24 1.64 11.35
C ASN A 284 1.76 1.55 11.50
N VAL A 285 2.28 1.54 12.73
CA VAL A 285 3.73 1.38 12.98
C VAL A 285 4.22 0.00 12.51
N ALA A 286 3.46 -1.05 12.78
CA ALA A 286 3.82 -2.40 12.34
C ALA A 286 3.80 -2.54 10.82
N ALA A 287 2.81 -1.96 10.13
CA ALA A 287 2.73 -1.94 8.68
C ALA A 287 3.89 -1.14 8.05
N LEU A 288 4.23 0.03 8.62
CA LEU A 288 5.39 0.82 8.21
C LEU A 288 6.67 -0.02 8.27
N LEU A 289 6.92 -0.68 9.40
CA LEU A 289 8.13 -1.50 9.60
C LEU A 289 8.15 -2.74 8.70
N PHE A 290 7.00 -3.39 8.48
CA PHE A 290 6.88 -4.55 7.62
C PHE A 290 7.18 -4.20 6.16
N LEU A 291 6.61 -3.09 5.67
CA LEU A 291 6.83 -2.64 4.30
C LEU A 291 8.22 -2.03 4.11
N ALA A 292 8.81 -1.43 5.15
CA ALA A 292 10.21 -1.01 5.13
C ALA A 292 11.15 -2.22 4.94
N ALA A 293 10.91 -3.30 5.69
CA ALA A 293 11.66 -4.52 5.54
C ALA A 293 11.49 -5.12 4.12
N PHE A 294 10.26 -5.15 3.62
CA PHE A 294 9.95 -5.74 2.32
C PHE A 294 10.61 -4.98 1.16
N SER A 295 10.42 -3.66 1.07
CA SER A 295 10.97 -2.84 -0.01
C SER A 295 12.49 -2.82 0.01
N GLY A 296 13.09 -2.68 1.20
CA GLY A 296 14.54 -2.75 1.36
C GLY A 296 15.10 -4.09 0.92
N PHE A 297 14.50 -5.21 1.34
CA PHE A 297 14.93 -6.54 0.92
C PHE A 297 14.79 -6.73 -0.60
N GLN A 298 13.66 -6.31 -1.19
CA GLN A 298 13.43 -6.45 -2.62
C GLN A 298 14.48 -5.70 -3.44
N PHE A 299 14.82 -4.49 -3.03
CA PHE A 299 15.89 -3.71 -3.67
C PHE A 299 17.25 -4.41 -3.57
N LEU A 300 17.64 -4.86 -2.37
CA LEU A 300 18.89 -5.59 -2.16
C LEU A 300 18.94 -6.91 -2.93
N ALA A 301 17.84 -7.66 -2.96
CA ALA A 301 17.75 -8.91 -3.71
C ALA A 301 17.91 -8.68 -5.22
N THR A 302 17.32 -7.59 -5.75
CA THR A 302 17.49 -7.21 -7.16
C THR A 302 18.94 -6.88 -7.47
N LEU A 303 19.62 -6.07 -6.65
CA LEU A 303 21.04 -5.75 -6.81
C LEU A 303 21.90 -7.02 -6.70
N TYR A 304 21.63 -7.87 -5.71
CA TYR A 304 22.35 -9.12 -5.53
C TYR A 304 22.25 -10.03 -6.77
N PHE A 305 21.04 -10.26 -7.29
CA PHE A 305 20.86 -11.13 -8.45
C PHE A 305 21.52 -10.55 -9.70
N GLN A 306 21.37 -9.26 -9.95
CA GLN A 306 21.84 -8.65 -11.20
C GLN A 306 23.31 -8.20 -11.13
N GLU A 307 23.76 -7.56 -10.06
CA GLU A 307 25.12 -7.00 -9.98
C GLU A 307 26.14 -8.02 -9.42
N GLU A 308 25.79 -8.77 -8.37
CA GLU A 308 26.73 -9.71 -7.73
C GLU A 308 26.73 -11.10 -8.40
N ARG A 309 25.54 -11.53 -8.90
CA ARG A 309 25.39 -12.84 -9.55
C ARG A 309 25.43 -12.77 -11.08
N GLY A 310 25.32 -11.57 -11.65
CA GLY A 310 25.31 -11.37 -13.09
C GLY A 310 24.06 -11.94 -13.80
N TRP A 311 22.97 -12.16 -13.06
CA TRP A 311 21.74 -12.65 -13.65
C TRP A 311 21.07 -11.58 -14.52
N SER A 312 20.46 -12.02 -15.60
CA SER A 312 19.66 -11.13 -16.43
C SER A 312 18.43 -10.61 -15.65
N THR A 313 17.87 -9.51 -16.12
CA THR A 313 16.65 -8.94 -15.57
C THR A 313 15.49 -9.94 -15.58
N LEU A 314 15.41 -10.78 -16.65
CA LEU A 314 14.39 -11.82 -16.75
C LEU A 314 14.59 -12.94 -15.70
N GLU A 315 15.82 -13.43 -15.53
CA GLU A 315 16.14 -14.45 -14.53
C GLU A 315 15.85 -13.93 -13.12
N THR A 316 16.18 -12.66 -12.84
CA THR A 316 15.84 -11.99 -11.58
C THR A 316 14.33 -11.94 -11.37
N GLY A 317 13.56 -11.51 -12.39
CA GLY A 317 12.12 -11.47 -12.34
C GLY A 317 11.49 -12.84 -12.07
N LEU A 318 11.95 -13.87 -12.76
CA LEU A 318 11.48 -15.25 -12.56
C LEU A 318 11.85 -15.80 -11.18
N ALA A 319 13.04 -15.48 -10.70
CA ALA A 319 13.46 -15.90 -9.36
C ALA A 319 12.61 -15.24 -8.25
N MET A 320 12.27 -13.97 -8.41
CA MET A 320 11.45 -13.23 -7.45
C MET A 320 9.94 -13.56 -7.55
N LEU A 321 9.49 -14.17 -8.67
CA LEU A 321 8.09 -14.57 -8.85
C LEU A 321 7.59 -15.48 -7.72
N VAL A 322 8.48 -16.26 -7.12
CA VAL A 322 8.11 -17.15 -6.01
C VAL A 322 7.57 -16.40 -4.79
N ILE A 323 7.95 -15.13 -4.60
CA ILE A 323 7.38 -14.28 -3.56
C ILE A 323 5.89 -14.08 -3.81
N GLY A 324 5.46 -14.04 -5.08
CA GLY A 324 4.06 -13.92 -5.50
C GLY A 324 3.14 -15.09 -5.14
N VAL A 325 3.64 -16.11 -4.45
CA VAL A 325 2.83 -17.20 -3.88
C VAL A 325 1.74 -16.66 -2.92
N ASP A 326 1.92 -15.47 -2.38
CA ASP A 326 0.94 -14.73 -1.56
C ASP A 326 -0.40 -14.55 -2.29
N THR A 327 -0.37 -14.26 -3.60
CA THR A 327 -1.56 -14.05 -4.43
C THR A 327 -2.48 -15.28 -4.42
N VAL A 328 -1.90 -16.48 -4.36
CA VAL A 328 -2.66 -17.73 -4.31
C VAL A 328 -3.04 -18.11 -2.87
N LEU A 329 -2.14 -17.89 -1.93
CA LEU A 329 -2.33 -18.30 -0.54
C LEU A 329 -3.24 -17.33 0.24
N ALA A 330 -3.14 -16.03 0.01
CA ALA A 330 -3.90 -15.04 0.78
C ALA A 330 -5.42 -15.28 0.76
N PRO A 331 -6.10 -15.48 -0.40
CA PRO A 331 -7.54 -15.66 -0.41
C PRO A 331 -8.01 -16.99 0.20
N VAL A 332 -7.13 -17.99 0.31
CA VAL A 332 -7.49 -19.34 0.78
C VAL A 332 -7.06 -19.57 2.22
N LEU A 333 -5.82 -19.24 2.55
CA LEU A 333 -5.19 -19.56 3.83
C LEU A 333 -5.52 -18.52 4.90
N THR A 334 -5.45 -17.23 4.54
CA THR A 334 -5.59 -16.14 5.52
C THR A 334 -6.96 -16.12 6.19
N PRO A 335 -8.11 -16.22 5.49
CA PRO A 335 -9.42 -16.23 6.13
C PRO A 335 -9.56 -17.39 7.13
N ARG A 336 -9.15 -18.60 6.74
CA ARG A 336 -9.22 -19.79 7.61
C ARG A 336 -8.40 -19.64 8.89
N LEU A 337 -7.20 -19.05 8.78
CA LEU A 337 -6.34 -18.83 9.94
C LEU A 337 -6.87 -17.71 10.83
N VAL A 338 -7.42 -16.65 10.23
CA VAL A 338 -8.04 -15.54 10.96
C VAL A 338 -9.27 -16.01 11.73
N GLU A 339 -10.13 -16.83 11.13
CA GLU A 339 -11.27 -17.42 11.81
C GLU A 339 -10.85 -18.30 12.99
N ARG A 340 -9.80 -19.10 12.81
CA ARG A 340 -9.34 -20.05 13.85
C ARG A 340 -8.55 -19.40 14.98
N PHE A 341 -7.65 -18.46 14.67
CA PHE A 341 -6.69 -17.92 15.63
C PHE A 341 -6.94 -16.44 15.97
N GLY A 342 -7.73 -15.75 15.18
CA GLY A 342 -7.97 -14.31 15.28
C GLY A 342 -6.94 -13.48 14.51
N ASN A 343 -7.36 -12.29 14.06
CA ASN A 343 -6.60 -11.44 13.14
C ASN A 343 -5.20 -11.06 13.67
N VAL A 344 -5.10 -10.60 14.94
CA VAL A 344 -3.82 -10.14 15.52
C VAL A 344 -2.78 -11.25 15.63
N ARG A 345 -3.19 -12.49 15.90
CA ARG A 345 -2.26 -13.63 15.98
C ARG A 345 -1.75 -14.05 14.60
N VAL A 346 -2.61 -14.02 13.59
CA VAL A 346 -2.23 -14.31 12.20
C VAL A 346 -1.26 -13.25 11.71
N LEU A 347 -1.56 -11.97 11.95
CA LEU A 347 -0.68 -10.86 11.64
C LEU A 347 0.69 -11.02 12.32
N PHE A 348 0.70 -11.35 13.62
CA PHE A 348 1.95 -11.58 14.35
C PHE A 348 2.77 -12.70 13.73
N GLY A 349 2.12 -13.83 13.42
CA GLY A 349 2.76 -14.96 12.73
C GLY A 349 3.35 -14.57 11.37
N GLY A 350 2.61 -13.79 10.58
CA GLY A 350 3.08 -13.27 9.30
C GLY A 350 4.34 -12.40 9.44
N VAL A 351 4.33 -11.44 10.37
CA VAL A 351 5.49 -10.55 10.58
C VAL A 351 6.71 -11.29 11.14
N VAL A 352 6.51 -12.25 12.05
CA VAL A 352 7.60 -13.11 12.53
C VAL A 352 8.18 -13.95 11.40
N LEU A 353 7.33 -14.50 10.54
CA LEU A 353 7.77 -15.29 9.39
C LEU A 353 8.62 -14.45 8.42
N ALA A 354 8.28 -13.16 8.22
CA ALA A 354 9.10 -12.23 7.46
C ALA A 354 10.49 -12.06 8.08
N ALA A 355 10.55 -11.84 9.40
CA ALA A 355 11.83 -11.70 10.10
C ALA A 355 12.71 -12.96 9.93
N VAL A 356 12.10 -14.14 10.02
CA VAL A 356 12.80 -15.42 9.77
C VAL A 356 13.26 -15.52 8.32
N ALA A 357 12.41 -15.16 7.36
CA ALA A 357 12.74 -15.17 5.93
C ALA A 357 13.97 -14.30 5.62
N TYR A 358 14.00 -13.07 6.14
CA TYR A 358 15.15 -12.18 5.96
C TYR A 358 16.40 -12.70 6.69
N ALA A 359 16.25 -13.24 7.90
CA ALA A 359 17.36 -13.80 8.66
C ALA A 359 18.01 -15.00 7.94
N LEU A 360 17.22 -15.85 7.28
CA LEU A 360 17.72 -16.94 6.46
C LEU A 360 18.52 -16.47 5.23
N PHE A 361 18.29 -15.25 4.77
CA PHE A 361 19.02 -14.67 3.65
C PHE A 361 20.31 -13.96 4.06
N LEU A 362 20.52 -13.65 5.35
CA LEU A 362 21.71 -12.95 5.85
C LEU A 362 23.05 -13.60 5.43
N PRO A 363 23.23 -14.95 5.52
CA PRO A 363 24.50 -15.58 5.18
C PRO A 363 24.72 -15.72 3.67
N VAL A 364 23.97 -15.02 2.83
CA VAL A 364 24.05 -15.11 1.37
C VAL A 364 25.48 -14.89 0.87
N GLY A 365 25.91 -15.74 -0.06
CA GLY A 365 27.21 -15.70 -0.70
C GLY A 365 27.10 -15.73 -2.22
N THR A 366 28.19 -15.43 -2.91
CA THR A 366 28.25 -15.44 -4.38
C THR A 366 28.10 -16.85 -4.98
N ASP A 367 28.33 -17.89 -4.20
CA ASP A 367 28.28 -19.31 -4.56
C ASP A 367 26.92 -19.99 -4.26
N TRP A 368 25.97 -19.26 -3.63
CA TRP A 368 24.66 -19.83 -3.29
C TRP A 368 23.89 -20.27 -4.53
N SER A 369 23.37 -21.50 -4.51
CA SER A 369 22.41 -21.95 -5.51
C SER A 369 21.05 -21.28 -5.28
N TYR A 370 20.24 -21.18 -6.33
CA TYR A 370 18.86 -20.68 -6.19
C TYR A 370 18.04 -21.51 -5.19
N ALA A 371 18.27 -22.83 -5.16
CA ALA A 371 17.62 -23.73 -4.22
C ALA A 371 17.90 -23.39 -2.75
N ALA A 372 19.08 -22.84 -2.44
CA ALA A 372 19.43 -22.40 -1.09
C ALA A 372 18.68 -21.11 -0.69
N MET A 373 18.36 -20.25 -1.66
CA MET A 373 17.62 -18.99 -1.45
C MET A 373 16.10 -19.20 -1.41
N LEU A 374 15.61 -20.24 -2.10
CA LEU A 374 14.21 -20.54 -2.28
C LEU A 374 13.39 -20.58 -0.98
N PRO A 375 13.86 -21.21 0.12
CA PRO A 375 13.13 -21.21 1.38
C PRO A 375 12.82 -19.80 1.92
N SER A 376 13.81 -18.89 1.85
CA SER A 376 13.64 -17.49 2.28
C SER A 376 12.59 -16.77 1.43
N LEU A 377 12.64 -16.91 0.11
CA LEU A 377 11.71 -16.26 -0.83
C LEU A 377 10.28 -16.80 -0.68
N VAL A 378 10.11 -18.12 -0.51
CA VAL A 378 8.80 -18.75 -0.24
C VAL A 378 8.23 -18.27 1.09
N LEU A 379 9.03 -18.29 2.15
CA LEU A 379 8.60 -17.82 3.47
C LEU A 379 8.19 -16.36 3.43
N LEU A 380 8.88 -15.53 2.64
CA LEU A 380 8.53 -14.13 2.46
C LEU A 380 7.16 -13.98 1.79
N GLY A 381 6.88 -14.72 0.72
CA GLY A 381 5.55 -14.73 0.10
C GLY A 381 4.45 -15.20 1.04
N VAL A 382 4.68 -16.28 1.80
CA VAL A 382 3.73 -16.74 2.82
C VAL A 382 3.52 -15.67 3.90
N SER A 383 4.59 -14.99 4.33
CA SER A 383 4.48 -13.92 5.32
C SER A 383 3.61 -12.77 4.83
N PHE A 384 3.76 -12.39 3.55
CA PHE A 384 2.98 -11.32 2.92
C PHE A 384 1.49 -11.69 2.85
N ALA A 385 1.17 -12.94 2.48
CA ALA A 385 -0.20 -13.46 2.52
C ALA A 385 -0.82 -13.35 3.92
N LEU A 386 -0.06 -13.64 4.98
CA LEU A 386 -0.53 -13.62 6.37
C LEU A 386 -0.49 -12.23 7.03
N ALA A 387 0.12 -11.23 6.41
CA ALA A 387 0.27 -9.90 6.99
C ALA A 387 -0.60 -8.84 6.30
N TYR A 388 -0.61 -8.78 4.96
CA TYR A 388 -1.20 -7.66 4.23
C TYR A 388 -2.71 -7.52 4.45
N GLY A 389 -3.48 -8.60 4.27
CA GLY A 389 -4.93 -8.61 4.57
C GLY A 389 -5.24 -8.31 6.03
N PRO A 390 -4.61 -9.01 6.99
CA PRO A 390 -4.74 -8.71 8.40
C PRO A 390 -4.39 -7.28 8.83
N PHE A 391 -3.43 -6.60 8.21
CA PHE A 391 -3.18 -5.18 8.45
C PHE A 391 -4.39 -4.33 8.10
N THR A 392 -5.00 -4.56 6.93
CA THR A 392 -6.18 -3.81 6.48
C THR A 392 -7.37 -4.04 7.41
N MET A 393 -7.60 -5.29 7.83
CA MET A 393 -8.66 -5.62 8.79
C MET A 393 -8.41 -4.97 10.16
N ALA A 394 -7.18 -5.04 10.67
CA ALA A 394 -6.83 -4.48 11.98
C ALA A 394 -6.86 -2.94 12.00
N ALA A 395 -6.63 -2.28 10.86
CA ALA A 395 -6.70 -0.83 10.77
C ALA A 395 -8.14 -0.31 10.93
N THR A 396 -9.15 -1.08 10.50
CA THR A 396 -10.58 -0.72 10.60
C THR A 396 -11.27 -1.32 11.82
N ASP A 397 -10.62 -2.24 12.53
CA ASP A 397 -11.19 -2.91 13.71
C ASP A 397 -11.32 -1.93 14.88
N GLY A 398 -12.55 -1.82 15.42
CA GLY A 398 -12.87 -0.89 16.51
C GLY A 398 -12.91 0.60 16.11
N VAL A 399 -12.90 0.91 14.82
CA VAL A 399 -13.08 2.26 14.26
C VAL A 399 -14.52 2.42 13.79
N ALA A 400 -15.09 3.61 14.00
CA ALA A 400 -16.47 3.88 13.56
C ALA A 400 -16.58 3.79 12.01
N PRO A 401 -17.70 3.28 11.47
CA PRO A 401 -17.86 3.06 10.03
C PRO A 401 -17.61 4.31 9.16
N ASP A 402 -17.96 5.49 9.65
CA ASP A 402 -17.72 6.78 9.00
C ASP A 402 -16.23 7.21 9.03
N GLU A 403 -15.39 6.56 9.82
CA GLU A 403 -13.95 6.79 9.94
C GLU A 403 -13.10 5.70 9.26
N HIS A 404 -13.70 4.64 8.69
CA HIS A 404 -12.97 3.56 8.00
C HIS A 404 -12.11 4.08 6.85
N GLY A 405 -12.58 5.08 6.09
CA GLY A 405 -11.81 5.71 5.02
C GLY A 405 -10.54 6.39 5.54
N LEU A 406 -10.65 7.09 6.67
CA LEU A 406 -9.52 7.72 7.33
C LEU A 406 -8.51 6.69 7.85
N ALA A 407 -8.99 5.64 8.53
CA ALA A 407 -8.13 4.56 9.05
C ALA A 407 -7.38 3.83 7.93
N GLY A 408 -8.06 3.56 6.81
CA GLY A 408 -7.45 3.01 5.59
C GLY A 408 -6.40 3.96 4.99
N GLY A 409 -6.72 5.25 4.87
CA GLY A 409 -5.78 6.27 4.37
C GLY A 409 -4.52 6.38 5.22
N LEU A 410 -4.64 6.33 6.55
CA LEU A 410 -3.50 6.31 7.47
C LEU A 410 -2.66 5.04 7.28
N LEU A 411 -3.29 3.87 7.12
CA LEU A 411 -2.59 2.62 6.86
C LEU A 411 -1.78 2.70 5.56
N TYR A 412 -2.42 3.14 4.46
CA TYR A 412 -1.74 3.29 3.17
C TYR A 412 -0.60 4.30 3.23
N THR A 413 -0.78 5.42 3.93
CA THR A 413 0.31 6.39 4.17
C THR A 413 1.47 5.72 4.91
N SER A 414 1.19 4.95 5.97
CA SER A 414 2.21 4.23 6.74
C SER A 414 2.94 3.18 5.88
N ILE A 415 2.23 2.48 5.01
CA ILE A 415 2.79 1.54 4.02
C ILE A 415 3.78 2.24 3.11
N GLN A 416 3.39 3.36 2.51
CA GLN A 416 4.23 4.09 1.55
C GLN A 416 5.46 4.71 2.21
N PHE A 417 5.29 5.30 3.40
CA PHE A 417 6.43 5.78 4.18
C PHE A 417 7.37 4.64 4.59
N GLY A 418 6.82 3.49 4.96
CA GLY A 418 7.61 2.30 5.24
C GLY A 418 8.48 1.92 4.04
N MET A 419 7.89 1.86 2.85
CA MET A 419 8.64 1.52 1.62
C MET A 419 9.79 2.49 1.36
N ALA A 420 9.57 3.81 1.48
CA ALA A 420 10.60 4.81 1.32
C ALA A 420 11.71 4.67 2.37
N LEU A 421 11.32 4.58 3.65
CA LEU A 421 12.26 4.43 4.76
C LEU A 421 13.13 3.16 4.61
N GLY A 422 12.52 2.05 4.22
CA GLY A 422 13.24 0.80 4.04
C GLY A 422 14.30 0.89 2.95
N LEU A 423 13.92 1.42 1.79
CA LEU A 423 14.84 1.63 0.67
C LEU A 423 16.00 2.53 1.07
N SER A 424 15.70 3.71 1.64
CA SER A 424 16.72 4.67 2.07
C SER A 424 17.63 4.11 3.17
N ALA A 425 17.06 3.36 4.12
CA ALA A 425 17.85 2.77 5.20
C ALA A 425 18.82 1.69 4.69
N VAL A 426 18.39 0.80 3.79
CA VAL A 426 19.30 -0.22 3.22
C VAL A 426 20.35 0.41 2.33
N THR A 427 20.01 1.45 1.56
CA THR A 427 20.97 2.18 0.73
C THR A 427 22.01 2.89 1.60
N ALA A 428 21.58 3.61 2.65
CA ALA A 428 22.49 4.31 3.56
C ALA A 428 23.45 3.34 4.27
N VAL A 429 22.95 2.22 4.79
CA VAL A 429 23.78 1.20 5.45
C VAL A 429 24.73 0.53 4.45
N GLY A 430 24.24 0.17 3.25
CA GLY A 430 25.06 -0.45 2.21
C GLY A 430 26.20 0.46 1.77
N VAL A 431 25.93 1.74 1.50
CA VAL A 431 26.93 2.73 1.12
C VAL A 431 27.96 2.95 2.25
N ALA A 432 27.50 3.04 3.51
CA ALA A 432 28.39 3.24 4.67
C ALA A 432 29.30 2.03 4.96
N ALA A 433 28.83 0.82 4.66
CA ALA A 433 29.60 -0.43 4.88
C ALA A 433 30.54 -0.80 3.72
N GLY A 434 30.47 -0.12 2.59
CA GLY A 434 31.33 -0.34 1.43
C GLY A 434 30.59 -0.93 0.23
N SER A 435 31.33 -1.18 -0.86
CA SER A 435 30.77 -1.75 -2.10
C SER A 435 30.75 -3.29 -2.09
N GLY A 436 29.91 -3.89 -2.94
CA GLY A 436 29.84 -5.32 -3.16
C GLY A 436 29.17 -6.08 -2.01
N MET A 437 29.58 -7.33 -1.83
CA MET A 437 28.93 -8.26 -0.88
C MET A 437 28.97 -7.82 0.59
N ASP A 438 30.00 -7.07 1.02
CA ASP A 438 30.09 -6.61 2.41
C ASP A 438 29.04 -5.53 2.70
N GLY A 439 28.88 -4.55 1.79
CA GLY A 439 27.82 -3.55 1.87
C GLY A 439 26.44 -4.18 1.81
N LEU A 440 26.26 -5.17 0.92
CA LEU A 440 24.97 -5.88 0.77
C LEU A 440 24.61 -6.66 2.04
N ARG A 441 25.54 -7.41 2.63
CA ARG A 441 25.32 -8.15 3.88
C ARG A 441 25.00 -7.23 5.05
N ALA A 442 25.73 -6.11 5.17
CA ALA A 442 25.44 -5.11 6.19
C ALA A 442 24.03 -4.53 6.02
N ALA A 443 23.64 -4.19 4.79
CA ALA A 443 22.32 -3.67 4.49
C ALA A 443 21.18 -4.67 4.75
N LEU A 444 21.42 -5.99 4.57
CA LEU A 444 20.44 -7.04 4.87
C LEU A 444 20.06 -7.13 6.36
N VAL A 445 20.85 -6.57 7.27
CA VAL A 445 20.47 -6.48 8.70
C VAL A 445 19.27 -5.56 8.89
N VAL A 446 19.10 -4.55 8.03
CA VAL A 446 17.98 -3.58 8.16
C VAL A 446 16.61 -4.24 8.02
N PRO A 447 16.30 -5.03 6.97
CA PRO A 447 15.04 -5.75 6.87
C PRO A 447 14.78 -6.68 8.05
N VAL A 448 15.80 -7.39 8.53
CA VAL A 448 15.68 -8.27 9.72
C VAL A 448 15.28 -7.47 10.95
N ALA A 449 15.99 -6.37 11.22
CA ALA A 449 15.72 -5.51 12.37
C ALA A 449 14.33 -4.86 12.29
N ALA A 450 13.94 -4.35 11.12
CA ALA A 450 12.63 -3.74 10.91
C ALA A 450 11.50 -4.76 11.11
N ALA A 451 11.61 -5.97 10.55
CA ALA A 451 10.61 -7.02 10.74
C ALA A 451 10.54 -7.49 12.20
N ALA A 452 11.68 -7.65 12.88
CA ALA A 452 11.73 -8.00 14.29
C ALA A 452 11.07 -6.94 15.19
N LEU A 453 11.34 -5.65 14.93
CA LEU A 453 10.69 -4.55 15.62
C LEU A 453 9.19 -4.52 15.33
N GLY A 454 8.78 -4.75 14.08
CA GLY A 454 7.37 -4.87 13.69
C GLY A 454 6.67 -6.00 14.46
N ALA A 455 7.31 -7.16 14.57
CA ALA A 455 6.80 -8.29 15.36
C ALA A 455 6.67 -7.91 16.85
N ALA A 456 7.65 -7.22 17.43
CA ALA A 456 7.59 -6.73 18.80
C ALA A 456 6.42 -5.76 19.02
N VAL A 457 6.18 -4.84 18.05
CA VAL A 457 5.04 -3.93 18.09
C VAL A 457 3.72 -4.69 18.06
N VAL A 458 3.54 -5.65 17.14
CA VAL A 458 2.32 -6.47 17.07
C VAL A 458 2.12 -7.30 18.32
N ALA A 459 3.20 -7.85 18.89
CA ALA A 459 3.16 -8.65 20.12
C ALA A 459 2.56 -7.91 21.32
N THR A 460 2.73 -6.59 21.40
CA THR A 460 2.08 -5.78 22.45
C THR A 460 0.55 -5.85 22.38
N GLY A 461 0.00 -6.11 21.19
CA GLY A 461 -1.44 -6.28 20.95
C GLY A 461 -1.98 -7.64 21.38
N LEU A 462 -1.13 -8.68 21.45
CA LEU A 462 -1.54 -10.01 21.90
C LEU A 462 -1.91 -10.04 23.38
N ARG A 463 -1.38 -9.10 24.17
CA ARG A 463 -1.59 -8.99 25.63
C ARG A 463 -2.77 -8.10 26.02
N ALA A 464 -3.36 -7.36 25.06
CA ALA A 464 -4.51 -6.51 25.35
C ALA A 464 -5.75 -7.37 25.65
N PRO A 465 -6.48 -7.11 26.76
CA PRO A 465 -7.74 -7.80 27.03
C PRO A 465 -8.69 -7.58 25.85
N ARG A 466 -9.37 -8.63 25.38
CA ARG A 466 -10.45 -8.48 24.40
C ARG A 466 -11.49 -7.54 25.00
N ALA A 467 -11.80 -6.42 24.34
CA ALA A 467 -13.00 -5.68 24.63
C ALA A 467 -14.17 -6.66 24.54
N ARG A 468 -14.92 -6.83 25.63
CA ARG A 468 -16.16 -7.61 25.60
C ARG A 468 -17.05 -6.91 24.59
N PRO A 469 -17.72 -7.66 23.68
CA PRO A 469 -18.84 -7.08 22.93
C PRO A 469 -19.79 -6.49 23.96
N ASP A 470 -20.10 -5.21 23.85
CA ASP A 470 -21.05 -4.55 24.74
C ASP A 470 -22.30 -5.43 24.84
N ALA A 471 -22.61 -5.86 26.05
CA ALA A 471 -23.89 -6.45 26.33
C ALA A 471 -24.94 -5.46 25.87
N GLY A 472 -25.74 -5.84 24.89
CA GLY A 472 -26.80 -5.01 24.32
C GLY A 472 -27.60 -4.30 25.43
N PRO A 473 -28.26 -3.20 25.10
CA PRO A 473 -28.91 -2.36 26.10
C PRO A 473 -29.78 -3.23 27.01
N ALA A 474 -29.43 -3.18 28.31
CA ALA A 474 -30.16 -3.90 29.36
C ALA A 474 -31.66 -3.61 29.15
N THR A 475 -32.41 -4.66 28.83
CA THR A 475 -33.87 -4.58 28.79
C THR A 475 -34.35 -3.96 30.09
N ALA A 476 -34.89 -2.76 30.00
CA ALA A 476 -35.52 -2.09 31.12
C ALA A 476 -36.56 -3.04 31.74
N PRO A 477 -36.58 -3.21 33.08
CA PRO A 477 -37.56 -4.08 33.71
C PRO A 477 -38.97 -3.57 33.39
N ALA A 478 -39.80 -4.47 32.84
CA ALA A 478 -41.19 -4.22 32.52
C ALA A 478 -41.88 -3.59 33.73
N ALA A 479 -42.43 -2.42 33.55
CA ALA A 479 -43.29 -1.77 34.54
C ALA A 479 -44.42 -2.72 34.87
N ARG A 480 -44.48 -3.20 36.12
CA ARG A 480 -45.58 -3.96 36.64
C ARG A 480 -46.82 -3.08 36.65
N ASP A 481 -47.79 -3.47 35.86
CA ASP A 481 -49.16 -2.97 35.83
C ASP A 481 -49.79 -3.08 37.21
N THR A 482 -49.92 -1.96 37.92
CA THR A 482 -50.73 -1.83 39.10
C THR A 482 -52.05 -1.20 38.73
N ALA A 483 -52.87 -1.93 38.02
CA ALA A 483 -54.29 -1.59 37.85
C ALA A 483 -55.13 -2.66 38.57
N ARG A 484 -55.35 -2.47 39.90
CA ARG A 484 -56.53 -2.99 40.62
C ARG A 484 -56.85 -2.08 41.80
N MET A 485 -58.13 -1.72 41.81
CA MET A 485 -58.92 -1.12 42.89
C MET A 485 -59.06 0.40 42.89
N SER A 486 -60.10 0.87 42.27
CA SER A 486 -61.35 1.39 42.82
C SER A 486 -62.19 1.99 41.70
#